data_e26d3104a76cab3003c64a9eea6a152a
#
_entry.id   e26d3104a76cab3003c64a9eea6a152a
#
_cell.length_a   1.000
_cell.length_b   1.000
_cell.length_c   1.000
_cell.angle_alpha   90.00
_cell.angle_beta   90.00
_cell.angle_gamma   90.00
#
_symmetry.space_group_name_H-M   'P 1'
#
loop_
_entity.id
_entity.type
_entity.pdbx_description
1 polymer ?
#
loop_
_entity_poly.entity_id
_entity_poly.type
_entity_poly.pdbx_seq_one_letter_code
_entity_poly.pdbx_strand_id
1 'polypeptide(L)'
;MAKIVMKFGGTSVADTDRILHVAKLVKKKFDENNKVIVIVSAMAGVTNDLVQKSKKISENFPADEYDALLSSGEQVTSTLLSAALQDLGIKSRSWLGWQIPIVTDGDHKNSRIVSVNSKILNDCLDQNIIPVIPGFQGLSHENRITTIGRGGSDASAVAVAKCVDADFCEIYTDVDGVFTTNPDIESKAKKIDKISYEEMLEMASLGAKVMQSSSVQTAMINDVEIYVKSTFTNNPGTQILSEDKISYENVITGVAYSKDDAKITLQGVKDKPGVASKIFKPLFDNNIVVDMIVQNISADNKKTDVTFTIKRDDLKKTKSLMEVLKSELGYDSILADDQVSKVSIVGAGMITHPGVAYKMFNALSSKNINIQVISTSEIKISVLVDEKNTKEAVQVIHQVFELDK
;
A
#
# COMPACT_ATOMS: atom_id res chain seq x y z
N MET A 1 9.13 12.43 26.95
CA MET A 1 8.10 11.37 27.14
C MET A 1 7.18 11.45 25.94
N ALA A 2 7.38 10.58 24.97
CA ALA A 2 6.55 10.55 23.76
C ALA A 2 5.48 9.47 23.89
N LYS A 3 4.34 9.66 23.22
CA LYS A 3 3.29 8.65 23.04
C LYS A 3 3.46 8.02 21.67
N ILE A 4 3.74 6.72 21.64
CA ILE A 4 4.16 6.01 20.44
C ILE A 4 3.23 4.82 20.17
N VAL A 5 2.79 4.68 18.93
CA VAL A 5 2.16 3.45 18.48
C VAL A 5 3.17 2.65 17.67
N MET A 6 3.45 1.41 18.09
CA MET A 6 4.37 0.50 17.42
C MET A 6 3.59 -0.62 16.75
N LYS A 7 3.70 -0.77 15.43
CA LYS A 7 3.06 -1.87 14.71
C LYS A 7 4.09 -2.87 14.21
N PHE A 8 3.86 -4.14 14.41
CA PHE A 8 4.73 -5.23 13.95
C PHE A 8 4.02 -6.08 12.88
N GLY A 9 4.66 -6.18 11.71
CA GLY A 9 4.17 -6.99 10.59
C GLY A 9 4.30 -8.50 10.83
N GLY A 10 3.65 -9.32 10.03
CA GLY A 10 3.64 -10.77 10.18
C GLY A 10 5.04 -11.40 10.14
N THR A 11 5.95 -10.89 9.31
CA THR A 11 7.36 -11.33 9.28
C THR A 11 8.11 -11.00 10.57
N SER A 12 7.74 -9.91 11.24
CA SER A 12 8.32 -9.48 12.52
C SER A 12 7.91 -10.37 13.69
N VAL A 13 6.77 -11.03 13.59
CA VAL A 13 6.16 -11.89 14.63
C VAL A 13 5.91 -13.31 14.12
N ALA A 14 6.72 -13.80 13.16
CA ALA A 14 6.48 -15.03 12.43
C ALA A 14 6.53 -16.31 13.30
N ASP A 15 7.25 -16.25 14.40
CA ASP A 15 7.45 -17.35 15.34
C ASP A 15 7.65 -16.81 16.77
N THR A 16 7.76 -17.72 17.75
CA THR A 16 7.91 -17.37 19.16
C THR A 16 9.23 -16.64 19.44
N ASP A 17 10.33 -16.97 18.76
CA ASP A 17 11.62 -16.30 18.96
C ASP A 17 11.55 -14.85 18.50
N ARG A 18 10.87 -14.59 17.38
CA ARG A 18 10.62 -13.23 16.88
C ARG A 18 9.69 -12.45 17.80
N ILE A 19 8.66 -13.09 18.37
CA ILE A 19 7.80 -12.45 19.38
C ILE A 19 8.61 -12.03 20.60
N LEU A 20 9.53 -12.89 21.09
CA LEU A 20 10.43 -12.55 22.19
C LEU A 20 11.39 -11.41 21.83
N HIS A 21 11.88 -11.36 20.58
CA HIS A 21 12.68 -10.25 20.07
C HIS A 21 11.88 -8.94 20.05
N VAL A 22 10.67 -8.98 19.53
CA VAL A 22 9.74 -7.82 19.52
C VAL A 22 9.45 -7.33 20.92
N ALA A 23 9.22 -8.23 21.88
CA ALA A 23 9.03 -7.86 23.30
C ALA A 23 10.21 -7.05 23.85
N LYS A 24 11.46 -7.40 23.49
CA LYS A 24 12.66 -6.64 23.87
C LYS A 24 12.71 -5.26 23.22
N LEU A 25 12.31 -5.14 21.96
CA LEU A 25 12.22 -3.83 21.26
C LEU A 25 11.18 -2.92 21.94
N VAL A 26 10.00 -3.46 22.24
CA VAL A 26 8.94 -2.73 22.95
C VAL A 26 9.43 -2.31 24.34
N LYS A 27 10.07 -3.23 25.08
CA LYS A 27 10.66 -2.91 26.39
C LYS A 27 11.66 -1.77 26.31
N LYS A 28 12.56 -1.78 25.33
CA LYS A 28 13.55 -0.71 25.13
C LYS A 28 12.84 0.65 24.99
N LYS A 29 11.79 0.75 24.16
CA LYS A 29 11.01 1.98 23.99
C LYS A 29 10.31 2.42 25.27
N PHE A 30 9.77 1.47 26.01
CA PHE A 30 9.12 1.75 27.30
C PHE A 30 10.14 2.24 28.34
N ASP A 31 11.30 1.59 28.44
CA ASP A 31 12.38 1.98 29.37
C ASP A 31 12.96 3.37 29.05
N GLU A 32 12.83 3.86 27.81
CA GLU A 32 13.13 5.24 27.41
C GLU A 32 12.08 6.26 27.91
N ASN A 33 11.19 5.85 28.83
CA ASN A 33 10.13 6.66 29.42
C ASN A 33 9.06 7.13 28.41
N ASN A 34 8.74 6.30 27.41
CA ASN A 34 7.67 6.55 26.48
C ASN A 34 6.37 5.83 26.87
N LYS A 35 5.23 6.40 26.52
CA LYS A 35 3.92 5.73 26.54
C LYS A 35 3.78 4.93 25.26
N VAL A 36 3.67 3.60 25.34
CA VAL A 36 3.71 2.70 24.21
C VAL A 36 2.39 1.95 24.04
N ILE A 37 1.87 1.93 22.82
CA ILE A 37 0.79 1.05 22.37
C ILE A 37 1.34 0.14 21.28
N VAL A 38 0.97 -1.14 21.30
CA VAL A 38 1.46 -2.11 20.30
C VAL A 38 0.32 -2.67 19.48
N ILE A 39 0.49 -2.67 18.16
CA ILE A 39 -0.40 -3.32 17.18
C ILE A 39 0.36 -4.48 16.56
N VAL A 40 -0.27 -5.64 16.44
CA VAL A 40 0.36 -6.82 15.83
C VAL A 40 -0.47 -7.37 14.67
N SER A 41 0.22 -7.88 13.67
CA SER A 41 -0.36 -8.73 12.63
C SER A 41 -0.38 -10.20 13.09
N ALA A 42 -1.09 -11.06 12.37
CA ALA A 42 -0.95 -12.51 12.48
C ALA A 42 0.49 -12.94 12.16
N MET A 43 0.93 -14.07 12.69
CA MET A 43 2.20 -14.70 12.34
C MET A 43 2.26 -14.98 10.84
N ALA A 44 3.46 -14.87 10.23
CA ALA A 44 3.61 -15.05 8.79
C ALA A 44 3.01 -16.39 8.31
N GLY A 45 2.21 -16.31 7.25
CA GLY A 45 1.53 -17.47 6.65
C GLY A 45 0.19 -17.86 7.29
N VAL A 46 -0.08 -17.48 8.55
CA VAL A 46 -1.31 -17.88 9.27
C VAL A 46 -2.56 -17.40 8.55
N THR A 47 -2.63 -16.14 8.15
CA THR A 47 -3.80 -15.62 7.41
C THR A 47 -4.05 -16.38 6.11
N ASN A 48 -2.98 -16.70 5.36
CA ASN A 48 -3.09 -17.51 4.13
C ASN A 48 -3.61 -18.92 4.40
N ASP A 49 -3.15 -19.57 5.49
CA ASP A 49 -3.64 -20.88 5.89
C ASP A 49 -5.13 -20.85 6.26
N LEU A 50 -5.57 -19.83 7.00
CA LEU A 50 -6.99 -19.62 7.33
C LEU A 50 -7.83 -19.41 6.06
N VAL A 51 -7.35 -18.62 5.09
CA VAL A 51 -7.99 -18.45 3.77
C VAL A 51 -8.10 -19.80 3.04
N GLN A 52 -7.05 -20.62 3.04
CA GLN A 52 -7.12 -21.94 2.40
C GLN A 52 -8.12 -22.87 3.10
N LYS A 53 -8.21 -22.82 4.42
CA LYS A 53 -9.20 -23.57 5.18
C LYS A 53 -10.62 -23.16 4.84
N SER A 54 -10.93 -21.85 4.74
CA SER A 54 -12.27 -21.37 4.35
C SER A 54 -12.67 -21.87 2.97
N LYS A 55 -11.75 -21.77 1.98
CA LYS A 55 -12.00 -22.25 0.61
C LYS A 55 -12.26 -23.76 0.52
N LYS A 56 -11.63 -24.57 1.39
CA LYS A 56 -11.88 -26.02 1.45
C LYS A 56 -13.27 -26.35 1.98
N ILE A 57 -13.86 -25.50 2.81
CA ILE A 57 -15.22 -25.68 3.35
C ILE A 57 -16.26 -25.22 2.33
N SER A 58 -16.05 -24.04 1.70
CA SER A 58 -16.99 -23.51 0.71
C SER A 58 -16.32 -22.49 -0.19
N GLU A 59 -16.60 -22.56 -1.50
CA GLU A 59 -16.20 -21.49 -2.44
C GLU A 59 -16.94 -20.18 -2.15
N ASN A 60 -18.15 -20.27 -1.61
CA ASN A 60 -18.99 -19.15 -1.20
C ASN A 60 -19.06 -19.03 0.33
N PHE A 61 -17.89 -19.02 0.98
CA PHE A 61 -17.81 -18.88 2.43
C PHE A 61 -18.45 -17.55 2.88
N PRO A 62 -19.39 -17.55 3.86
CA PRO A 62 -20.06 -16.33 4.33
C PRO A 62 -19.03 -15.26 4.76
N ALA A 63 -19.28 -14.01 4.38
CA ALA A 63 -18.29 -12.95 4.56
C ALA A 63 -18.04 -12.61 6.03
N ASP A 64 -19.06 -12.62 6.85
CA ASP A 64 -19.01 -12.38 8.29
C ASP A 64 -18.28 -13.51 9.05
N GLU A 65 -18.52 -14.77 8.68
CA GLU A 65 -17.78 -15.91 9.21
C GLU A 65 -16.31 -15.94 8.73
N TYR A 66 -16.05 -15.47 7.51
CA TYR A 66 -14.70 -15.31 6.99
C TYR A 66 -13.89 -14.29 7.82
N ASP A 67 -14.49 -13.15 8.16
CA ASP A 67 -13.85 -12.13 8.99
C ASP A 67 -13.59 -12.65 10.41
N ALA A 68 -14.56 -13.34 11.01
CA ALA A 68 -14.40 -13.97 12.31
C ALA A 68 -13.25 -14.99 12.31
N LEU A 69 -13.16 -15.83 11.26
CA LEU A 69 -12.07 -16.80 11.11
C LEU A 69 -10.72 -16.13 10.99
N LEU A 70 -10.57 -15.16 10.09
CA LEU A 70 -9.28 -14.53 9.81
C LEU A 70 -8.76 -13.72 11.00
N SER A 71 -9.64 -13.04 11.72
CA SER A 71 -9.26 -12.24 12.89
C SER A 71 -8.58 -13.03 14.02
N SER A 72 -8.76 -14.35 14.05
CA SER A 72 -8.17 -15.21 15.07
C SER A 72 -6.62 -15.23 15.02
N GLY A 73 -6.02 -14.99 13.86
CA GLY A 73 -4.57 -14.99 13.69
C GLY A 73 -3.88 -13.91 14.54
N GLU A 74 -4.38 -12.68 14.50
CA GLU A 74 -3.86 -11.56 15.27
C GLU A 74 -4.14 -11.69 16.77
N GLN A 75 -5.24 -12.37 17.14
CA GLN A 75 -5.57 -12.63 18.54
C GLN A 75 -4.52 -13.52 19.21
N VAL A 76 -4.05 -14.56 18.51
CA VAL A 76 -2.94 -15.41 18.98
C VAL A 76 -1.70 -14.57 19.20
N THR A 77 -1.29 -13.79 18.23
CA THR A 77 -0.05 -12.99 18.29
C THR A 77 -0.10 -11.95 19.40
N SER A 78 -1.22 -11.24 19.56
CA SER A 78 -1.35 -10.21 20.59
C SER A 78 -1.28 -10.78 22.00
N THR A 79 -1.85 -11.95 22.21
CA THR A 79 -1.81 -12.65 23.51
C THR A 79 -0.40 -13.14 23.84
N LEU A 80 0.29 -13.76 22.88
CA LEU A 80 1.67 -14.22 23.06
C LEU A 80 2.63 -13.07 23.36
N LEU A 81 2.52 -11.96 22.62
CA LEU A 81 3.38 -10.79 22.86
C LEU A 81 3.10 -10.15 24.21
N SER A 82 1.83 -10.05 24.60
CA SER A 82 1.47 -9.52 25.93
C SER A 82 2.07 -10.38 27.05
N ALA A 83 2.00 -11.72 26.93
CA ALA A 83 2.61 -12.62 27.90
C ALA A 83 4.15 -12.47 27.94
N ALA A 84 4.81 -12.34 26.76
CA ALA A 84 6.25 -12.12 26.70
C ALA A 84 6.70 -10.79 27.35
N LEU A 85 5.89 -9.73 27.23
CA LEU A 85 6.13 -8.46 27.93
C LEU A 85 6.00 -8.61 29.44
N GLN A 86 5.00 -9.36 29.92
CA GLN A 86 4.83 -9.63 31.36
C GLN A 86 5.99 -10.44 31.92
N ASP A 87 6.52 -11.40 31.19
CA ASP A 87 7.71 -12.18 31.56
C ASP A 87 8.96 -11.29 31.70
N LEU A 88 9.04 -10.19 30.92
CA LEU A 88 10.07 -9.16 31.02
C LEU A 88 9.82 -8.14 32.17
N GLY A 89 8.80 -8.35 33.01
CA GLY A 89 8.45 -7.49 34.14
C GLY A 89 7.65 -6.24 33.75
N ILE A 90 7.10 -6.18 32.54
CA ILE A 90 6.30 -5.02 32.08
C ILE A 90 4.83 -5.33 32.23
N LYS A 91 4.08 -4.39 32.82
CA LYS A 91 2.62 -4.47 32.82
C LYS A 91 2.10 -4.33 31.40
N SER A 92 1.48 -5.36 30.88
CA SER A 92 0.86 -5.35 29.55
C SER A 92 -0.48 -6.08 29.57
N ARG A 93 -1.31 -5.80 28.59
CA ARG A 93 -2.59 -6.47 28.40
C ARG A 93 -2.94 -6.59 26.91
N SER A 94 -3.30 -7.78 26.47
CA SER A 94 -3.89 -7.97 25.15
C SER A 94 -5.35 -7.48 25.17
N TRP A 95 -5.72 -6.69 24.15
CA TRP A 95 -7.04 -6.15 23.95
C TRP A 95 -7.57 -6.58 22.59
N LEU A 96 -8.58 -7.40 22.56
CA LEU A 96 -9.20 -7.85 21.32
C LEU A 96 -10.04 -6.72 20.69
N GLY A 97 -10.22 -6.73 19.37
CA GLY A 97 -10.83 -5.64 18.63
C GLY A 97 -12.22 -5.19 19.11
N TRP A 98 -13.01 -6.11 19.67
CA TRP A 98 -14.31 -5.78 20.27
C TRP A 98 -14.23 -5.24 21.72
N GLN A 99 -13.14 -5.48 22.44
CA GLN A 99 -12.92 -4.97 23.80
C GLN A 99 -12.49 -3.50 23.80
N ILE A 100 -11.76 -3.10 22.76
CA ILE A 100 -11.54 -1.71 22.40
C ILE A 100 -12.37 -1.50 21.14
N PRO A 101 -13.57 -0.92 21.18
CA PRO A 101 -14.36 -0.81 19.98
C PRO A 101 -13.63 -0.03 18.90
N ILE A 102 -12.95 -0.74 18.00
CA ILE A 102 -12.53 -0.25 16.69
C ILE A 102 -13.75 -0.41 15.80
N VAL A 103 -14.57 0.63 15.74
CA VAL A 103 -15.83 0.60 15.01
C VAL A 103 -15.56 0.70 13.52
N THR A 104 -16.22 -0.16 12.75
CA THR A 104 -16.14 -0.19 11.28
C THR A 104 -17.48 0.05 10.62
N ASP A 105 -17.47 0.33 9.32
CA ASP A 105 -18.68 0.51 8.50
C ASP A 105 -19.46 -0.78 8.23
N GLY A 106 -18.88 -1.94 8.55
CA GLY A 106 -19.54 -3.25 8.41
C GLY A 106 -19.44 -3.88 7.02
N ASP A 107 -18.67 -3.30 6.09
CA ASP A 107 -18.37 -3.91 4.79
C ASP A 107 -17.36 -5.06 4.98
N HIS A 108 -17.89 -6.28 5.13
CA HIS A 108 -17.08 -7.46 5.41
C HIS A 108 -15.97 -7.69 4.37
N LYS A 109 -14.81 -8.21 4.82
CA LYS A 109 -13.56 -8.44 4.06
C LYS A 109 -12.79 -7.17 3.66
N ASN A 110 -13.42 -6.00 3.71
CA ASN A 110 -12.79 -4.74 3.29
C ASN A 110 -13.33 -3.52 4.06
N SER A 111 -13.66 -3.71 5.33
CA SER A 111 -14.23 -2.67 6.20
C SER A 111 -13.28 -1.47 6.38
N ARG A 112 -13.88 -0.30 6.58
CA ARG A 112 -13.17 0.93 6.93
C ARG A 112 -13.37 1.24 8.40
N ILE A 113 -12.32 1.71 9.07
CA ILE A 113 -12.40 2.18 10.45
C ILE A 113 -13.14 3.51 10.47
N VAL A 114 -14.22 3.56 11.25
CA VAL A 114 -15.04 4.77 11.46
C VAL A 114 -14.57 5.51 12.71
N SER A 115 -14.31 4.78 13.80
CA SER A 115 -13.85 5.37 15.07
C SER A 115 -13.14 4.34 15.93
N VAL A 116 -12.34 4.85 16.89
CA VAL A 116 -11.66 4.04 17.91
C VAL A 116 -11.94 4.66 19.27
N ASN A 117 -12.20 3.84 20.29
CA ASN A 117 -12.40 4.33 21.65
C ASN A 117 -11.05 4.60 22.33
N SER A 118 -10.64 5.85 22.40
CA SER A 118 -9.37 6.26 23.01
C SER A 118 -9.34 6.16 24.53
N LYS A 119 -10.49 6.18 25.22
CA LYS A 119 -10.54 6.22 26.68
C LYS A 119 -9.85 5.01 27.31
N ILE A 120 -10.19 3.81 26.87
CA ILE A 120 -9.59 2.56 27.40
C ILE A 120 -8.06 2.56 27.20
N LEU A 121 -7.60 3.05 26.05
CA LEU A 121 -6.18 3.10 25.74
C LEU A 121 -5.44 4.12 26.59
N ASN A 122 -6.00 5.32 26.74
CA ASN A 122 -5.42 6.35 27.61
C ASN A 122 -5.41 5.91 29.08
N ASP A 123 -6.48 5.27 29.58
CA ASP A 123 -6.54 4.71 30.95
C ASP A 123 -5.42 3.66 31.18
N CYS A 124 -5.10 2.83 30.16
CA CYS A 124 -3.98 1.90 30.24
C CYS A 124 -2.63 2.63 30.30
N LEU A 125 -2.43 3.62 29.44
CA LEU A 125 -1.20 4.40 29.40
C LEU A 125 -0.94 5.18 30.71
N ASP A 126 -2.00 5.68 31.33
CA ASP A 126 -1.90 6.41 32.62
C ASP A 126 -1.56 5.47 33.79
N GLN A 127 -1.90 4.19 33.67
CA GLN A 127 -1.52 3.14 34.62
C GLN A 127 -0.17 2.48 34.29
N ASN A 128 0.58 2.97 33.29
CA ASN A 128 1.79 2.36 32.77
C ASN A 128 1.59 0.90 32.33
N ILE A 129 0.44 0.60 31.73
CA ILE A 129 0.13 -0.69 31.12
C ILE A 129 0.28 -0.55 29.62
N ILE A 130 1.06 -1.42 28.97
CA ILE A 130 1.18 -1.48 27.52
C ILE A 130 -0.02 -2.24 26.93
N PRO A 131 -0.95 -1.58 26.21
CA PRO A 131 -1.96 -2.29 25.45
C PRO A 131 -1.38 -2.94 24.22
N VAL A 132 -1.63 -4.24 24.03
CA VAL A 132 -1.27 -5.00 22.84
C VAL A 132 -2.54 -5.36 22.08
N ILE A 133 -2.70 -4.83 20.88
CA ILE A 133 -3.95 -4.85 20.13
C ILE A 133 -3.74 -5.67 18.84
N PRO A 134 -4.60 -6.65 18.54
CA PRO A 134 -4.62 -7.28 17.24
C PRO A 134 -5.07 -6.27 16.17
N GLY A 135 -4.23 -6.07 15.16
CA GLY A 135 -4.59 -5.26 14.00
C GLY A 135 -5.59 -5.97 13.08
N PHE A 136 -5.84 -5.39 11.91
CA PHE A 136 -6.64 -5.99 10.83
C PHE A 136 -8.12 -6.18 11.13
N GLN A 137 -8.60 -6.00 12.34
CA GLN A 137 -9.97 -6.30 12.77
C GLN A 137 -10.66 -5.11 13.42
N GLY A 138 -11.98 -5.11 13.33
CA GLY A 138 -12.88 -4.18 13.99
C GLY A 138 -14.22 -4.80 14.30
N LEU A 139 -15.17 -3.98 14.70
CA LEU A 139 -16.51 -4.36 15.09
C LEU A 139 -17.52 -3.53 14.30
N SER A 140 -18.48 -4.19 13.64
CA SER A 140 -19.61 -3.54 13.00
C SER A 140 -20.65 -3.09 14.01
N HIS A 141 -21.59 -2.25 13.59
CA HIS A 141 -22.73 -1.85 14.41
C HIS A 141 -23.65 -3.02 14.81
N GLU A 142 -23.57 -4.13 14.08
CA GLU A 142 -24.30 -5.36 14.37
C GLU A 142 -23.56 -6.30 15.35
N ASN A 143 -22.49 -5.82 15.98
CA ASN A 143 -21.59 -6.61 16.85
C ASN A 143 -20.95 -7.81 16.14
N ARG A 144 -20.74 -7.72 14.82
CA ARG A 144 -19.96 -8.71 14.07
C ARG A 144 -18.52 -8.24 13.91
N ILE A 145 -17.59 -9.18 14.03
CA ILE A 145 -16.18 -8.90 13.72
C ILE A 145 -16.06 -8.65 12.22
N THR A 146 -15.30 -7.63 11.87
CA THR A 146 -14.98 -7.26 10.48
C THR A 146 -13.50 -7.25 10.26
N THR A 147 -13.05 -7.47 9.01
CA THR A 147 -11.64 -7.32 8.62
C THR A 147 -11.43 -6.12 7.69
N ILE A 148 -10.28 -5.45 7.84
CA ILE A 148 -9.97 -4.15 7.19
C ILE A 148 -9.27 -4.34 5.84
N GLY A 149 -9.30 -5.51 5.25
CA GLY A 149 -8.64 -5.75 3.98
C GLY A 149 -7.09 -5.69 4.05
N ARG A 150 -6.44 -5.65 2.89
CA ARG A 150 -4.97 -5.64 2.81
C ARG A 150 -4.38 -4.39 3.47
N GLY A 151 -3.30 -4.58 4.26
CA GLY A 151 -2.68 -3.49 5.02
C GLY A 151 -3.48 -3.06 6.26
N GLY A 152 -4.52 -3.83 6.62
CA GLY A 152 -5.43 -3.48 7.71
C GLY A 152 -4.74 -3.29 9.07
N SER A 153 -3.64 -4.00 9.34
CA SER A 153 -2.89 -3.78 10.60
C SER A 153 -2.16 -2.43 10.61
N ASP A 154 -1.66 -1.95 9.45
CA ASP A 154 -1.07 -0.62 9.34
C ASP A 154 -2.16 0.45 9.50
N ALA A 155 -3.31 0.26 8.86
CA ALA A 155 -4.48 1.15 9.03
C ALA A 155 -4.97 1.18 10.49
N SER A 156 -5.00 0.03 11.18
CA SER A 156 -5.33 -0.03 12.61
C SER A 156 -4.34 0.78 13.45
N ALA A 157 -3.03 0.68 13.16
CA ALA A 157 -2.00 1.41 13.89
C ALA A 157 -2.14 2.92 13.71
N VAL A 158 -2.36 3.39 12.49
CA VAL A 158 -2.58 4.81 12.19
C VAL A 158 -3.85 5.34 12.86
N ALA A 159 -4.96 4.59 12.79
CA ALA A 159 -6.21 4.98 13.43
C ALA A 159 -6.09 5.06 14.96
N VAL A 160 -5.38 4.09 15.57
CA VAL A 160 -5.08 4.12 17.01
C VAL A 160 -4.16 5.30 17.35
N ALA A 161 -3.11 5.56 16.56
CA ALA A 161 -2.21 6.68 16.77
C ALA A 161 -2.98 8.01 16.76
N LYS A 162 -3.86 8.20 15.79
CA LYS A 162 -4.73 9.38 15.74
C LYS A 162 -5.63 9.51 16.95
N CYS A 163 -6.30 8.41 17.35
CA CYS A 163 -7.32 8.48 18.40
C CYS A 163 -6.74 8.77 19.78
N VAL A 164 -5.46 8.46 20.02
CA VAL A 164 -4.78 8.72 21.29
C VAL A 164 -3.89 9.97 21.25
N ASP A 165 -3.89 10.70 20.12
CA ASP A 165 -2.97 11.81 19.86
C ASP A 165 -1.51 11.39 20.10
N ALA A 166 -1.09 10.32 19.42
CA ALA A 166 0.30 9.86 19.48
C ALA A 166 1.23 10.84 18.76
N ASP A 167 2.45 10.99 19.26
CA ASP A 167 3.46 11.84 18.63
C ASP A 167 3.87 11.29 17.25
N PHE A 168 3.92 9.96 17.13
CA PHE A 168 4.17 9.27 15.85
C PHE A 168 3.79 7.79 15.91
N CYS A 169 3.74 7.16 14.71
CA CYS A 169 3.50 5.74 14.53
C CYS A 169 4.74 5.06 13.93
N GLU A 170 5.29 4.04 14.57
CA GLU A 170 6.39 3.23 14.04
C GLU A 170 5.83 1.94 13.42
N ILE A 171 6.07 1.74 12.12
CA ILE A 171 5.70 0.53 11.38
C ILE A 171 6.95 -0.34 11.21
N TYR A 172 7.00 -1.44 11.92
CA TYR A 172 8.11 -2.39 11.86
C TYR A 172 7.82 -3.49 10.83
N THR A 173 8.79 -3.70 9.94
CA THR A 173 8.75 -4.66 8.84
C THR A 173 10.11 -5.38 8.71
N ASP A 174 10.34 -6.12 7.64
CA ASP A 174 11.59 -6.82 7.33
C ASP A 174 12.57 -6.01 6.48
N VAL A 175 12.22 -4.78 6.10
CA VAL A 175 13.09 -3.87 5.35
C VAL A 175 13.45 -2.64 6.18
N ASP A 176 14.60 -2.02 5.88
CA ASP A 176 15.14 -0.88 6.65
C ASP A 176 14.40 0.44 6.44
N GLY A 177 13.40 0.47 5.58
CA GLY A 177 12.64 1.66 5.22
C GLY A 177 12.21 1.64 3.77
N VAL A 178 11.87 2.81 3.24
CA VAL A 178 11.56 3.01 1.82
C VAL A 178 12.86 3.30 1.08
N PHE A 179 13.06 2.67 -0.06
CA PHE A 179 14.26 2.85 -0.89
C PHE A 179 13.92 3.61 -2.17
N THR A 180 14.91 4.25 -2.77
CA THR A 180 14.81 4.97 -4.05
C THR A 180 14.34 4.08 -5.20
N THR A 181 14.53 2.77 -5.09
CA THR A 181 13.89 1.69 -5.87
C THR A 181 14.06 0.36 -5.13
N ASN A 182 13.56 -0.74 -5.68
CA ASN A 182 13.76 -2.07 -5.09
C ASN A 182 15.25 -2.49 -5.16
N PRO A 183 15.91 -2.74 -4.00
CA PRO A 183 17.31 -3.18 -3.95
C PRO A 183 17.60 -4.48 -4.71
N ASP A 184 16.62 -5.36 -4.90
CA ASP A 184 16.77 -6.60 -5.69
C ASP A 184 16.94 -6.32 -7.20
N ILE A 185 16.47 -5.16 -7.66
CA ILE A 185 16.61 -4.72 -9.06
C ILE A 185 17.84 -3.84 -9.25
N GLU A 186 18.05 -2.90 -8.31
CA GLU A 186 19.17 -1.96 -8.33
C GLU A 186 19.89 -1.98 -6.97
N SER A 187 21.06 -2.63 -6.96
CA SER A 187 21.84 -2.81 -5.72
C SER A 187 22.37 -1.51 -5.11
N LYS A 188 22.38 -0.41 -5.88
CA LYS A 188 22.76 0.93 -5.44
C LYS A 188 21.58 1.75 -4.93
N ALA A 189 20.39 1.14 -4.83
CA ALA A 189 19.23 1.81 -4.25
C ALA A 189 19.53 2.28 -2.84
N LYS A 190 19.26 3.56 -2.54
CA LYS A 190 19.47 4.17 -1.23
C LYS A 190 18.18 4.20 -0.43
N LYS A 191 18.31 4.07 0.87
CA LYS A 191 17.20 4.31 1.78
C LYS A 191 16.87 5.81 1.79
N ILE A 192 15.60 6.13 1.67
CA ILE A 192 15.07 7.49 1.76
C ILE A 192 14.91 7.83 3.24
N ASP A 193 15.46 8.94 3.68
CA ASP A 193 15.32 9.35 5.09
C ASP A 193 13.96 9.97 5.38
N LYS A 194 13.45 10.81 4.48
CA LYS A 194 12.14 11.46 4.57
C LYS A 194 11.44 11.42 3.23
N ILE A 195 10.13 11.17 3.25
CA ILE A 195 9.27 11.14 2.06
C ILE A 195 7.91 11.73 2.42
N SER A 196 7.28 12.48 1.50
CA SER A 196 5.94 13.01 1.72
C SER A 196 4.87 11.91 1.65
N TYR A 197 3.70 12.18 2.24
CA TYR A 197 2.57 11.27 2.11
C TYR A 197 2.19 11.06 0.63
N GLU A 198 2.20 12.12 -0.17
CA GLU A 198 1.86 12.11 -1.60
C GLU A 198 2.82 11.24 -2.39
N GLU A 199 4.14 11.42 -2.20
CA GLU A 199 5.16 10.60 -2.85
C GLU A 199 5.08 9.13 -2.42
N MET A 200 4.87 8.88 -1.11
CA MET A 200 4.71 7.52 -0.59
C MET A 200 3.46 6.83 -1.14
N LEU A 201 2.33 7.56 -1.28
CA LEU A 201 1.11 7.06 -1.92
C LEU A 201 1.37 6.63 -3.36
N GLU A 202 2.07 7.47 -4.13
CA GLU A 202 2.43 7.14 -5.51
C GLU A 202 3.36 5.94 -5.57
N MET A 203 4.42 5.90 -4.76
CA MET A 203 5.32 4.75 -4.72
C MET A 203 4.62 3.46 -4.31
N ALA A 204 3.75 3.51 -3.30
CA ALA A 204 2.98 2.35 -2.85
C ALA A 204 2.00 1.85 -3.93
N SER A 205 1.34 2.75 -4.64
CA SER A 205 0.42 2.43 -5.74
C SER A 205 1.13 1.80 -6.94
N LEU A 206 2.39 2.16 -7.13
CA LEU A 206 3.23 1.75 -8.25
C LEU A 206 4.09 0.51 -7.98
N GLY A 207 3.97 -0.11 -6.80
CA GLY A 207 4.61 -1.39 -6.50
C GLY A 207 5.67 -1.39 -5.41
N ALA A 208 5.95 -0.25 -4.77
CA ALA A 208 6.76 -0.22 -3.55
C ALA A 208 5.96 -0.84 -2.39
N LYS A 209 6.13 -2.14 -2.16
CA LYS A 209 5.30 -2.95 -1.24
C LYS A 209 5.60 -2.76 0.25
N VAL A 210 6.24 -1.67 0.63
CA VAL A 210 6.64 -1.43 2.02
C VAL A 210 5.44 -1.07 2.90
N MET A 211 4.51 -0.27 2.36
CA MET A 211 3.23 0.07 2.97
C MET A 211 2.09 -0.04 1.95
N GLN A 212 0.87 -0.25 2.45
CA GLN A 212 -0.32 -0.18 1.61
C GLN A 212 -0.78 1.27 1.45
N SER A 213 -1.22 1.65 0.22
CA SER A 213 -1.68 3.00 -0.09
C SER A 213 -2.80 3.47 0.84
N SER A 214 -3.73 2.58 1.22
CA SER A 214 -4.83 2.91 2.15
C SER A 214 -4.33 3.36 3.53
N SER A 215 -3.26 2.77 4.03
CA SER A 215 -2.67 3.13 5.33
C SER A 215 -1.95 4.48 5.26
N VAL A 216 -1.24 4.75 4.17
CA VAL A 216 -0.60 6.05 3.92
C VAL A 216 -1.66 7.14 3.75
N GLN A 217 -2.73 6.86 3.01
CA GLN A 217 -3.86 7.79 2.86
C GLN A 217 -4.52 8.12 4.21
N THR A 218 -4.70 7.12 5.08
CA THR A 218 -5.24 7.32 6.42
C THR A 218 -4.31 8.21 7.25
N ALA A 219 -2.99 8.01 7.15
CA ALA A 219 -2.01 8.83 7.85
C ALA A 219 -2.01 10.28 7.36
N MET A 220 -2.05 10.48 6.05
CA MET A 220 -2.14 11.80 5.40
C MET A 220 -3.37 12.58 5.86
N ILE A 221 -4.57 11.97 5.79
CA ILE A 221 -5.84 12.61 6.19
C ILE A 221 -5.83 13.01 7.67
N ASN A 222 -5.13 12.26 8.52
CA ASN A 222 -5.11 12.44 9.97
C ASN A 222 -3.83 13.15 10.47
N ASP A 223 -2.93 13.53 9.59
CA ASP A 223 -1.59 14.11 9.90
C ASP A 223 -0.83 13.30 10.95
N VAL A 224 -0.77 11.97 10.75
CA VAL A 224 -0.02 11.05 11.62
C VAL A 224 1.34 10.77 11.01
N GLU A 225 2.41 11.25 11.62
CA GLU A 225 3.77 10.93 11.18
C GLU A 225 4.07 9.45 11.38
N ILE A 226 4.64 8.83 10.33
CA ILE A 226 5.00 7.41 10.32
C ILE A 226 6.51 7.24 10.19
N TYR A 227 7.07 6.32 10.94
CA TYR A 227 8.42 5.81 10.75
C TYR A 227 8.35 4.36 10.28
N VAL A 228 8.84 4.08 9.09
CA VAL A 228 9.00 2.71 8.59
C VAL A 228 10.37 2.21 8.97
N LYS A 229 10.44 1.12 9.73
CA LYS A 229 11.66 0.59 10.34
C LYS A 229 11.79 -0.91 10.16
N SER A 230 13.02 -1.40 10.18
CA SER A 230 13.27 -2.83 10.28
C SER A 230 13.12 -3.31 11.72
N THR A 231 12.52 -4.49 11.89
CA THR A 231 12.50 -5.21 13.17
C THR A 231 13.89 -5.76 13.53
N PHE A 232 14.76 -5.96 12.54
CA PHE A 232 16.00 -6.72 12.67
C PHE A 232 17.28 -5.88 12.70
N THR A 233 17.16 -4.58 12.40
CA THR A 233 18.29 -3.65 12.41
C THR A 233 17.99 -2.45 13.32
N ASN A 234 19.03 -1.69 13.69
CA ASN A 234 18.87 -0.45 14.45
C ASN A 234 18.84 0.79 13.55
N ASN A 235 18.60 0.64 12.24
CA ASN A 235 18.53 1.76 11.34
C ASN A 235 17.35 2.69 11.70
N PRO A 236 17.51 4.02 11.52
CA PRO A 236 16.47 4.99 11.90
C PRO A 236 15.17 4.83 11.07
N GLY A 237 15.27 4.18 9.90
CA GLY A 237 14.14 3.96 9.01
C GLY A 237 13.87 5.15 8.07
N THR A 238 12.67 5.18 7.51
CA THR A 238 12.16 6.27 6.67
C THR A 238 11.02 6.97 7.40
N GLN A 239 11.07 8.29 7.50
CA GLN A 239 9.99 9.11 8.03
C GLN A 239 9.03 9.51 6.91
N ILE A 240 7.74 9.26 7.09
CA ILE A 240 6.66 9.68 6.18
C ILE A 240 5.87 10.78 6.88
N LEU A 241 5.82 11.96 6.27
CA LEU A 241 5.25 13.16 6.89
C LEU A 241 4.71 14.11 5.82
N SER A 242 4.12 15.24 6.25
CA SER A 242 3.61 16.27 5.35
C SER A 242 4.72 16.94 4.55
N GLU A 243 4.44 17.29 3.30
CA GLU A 243 5.40 17.88 2.34
C GLU A 243 6.04 19.17 2.87
N ASP A 244 5.28 20.01 3.59
CA ASP A 244 5.77 21.27 4.17
C ASP A 244 6.89 21.11 5.21
N LYS A 245 7.07 19.90 5.74
CA LYS A 245 8.13 19.55 6.68
C LYS A 245 9.39 18.96 6.01
N ILE A 246 9.43 18.87 4.67
CA ILE A 246 10.52 18.27 3.91
C ILE A 246 11.29 19.34 3.14
N SER A 247 12.61 19.36 3.28
CA SER A 247 13.50 20.07 2.37
C SER A 247 13.96 19.10 1.28
N TYR A 248 13.53 19.32 0.05
CA TYR A 248 13.91 18.47 -1.07
C TYR A 248 15.30 18.85 -1.58
N GLU A 249 16.22 17.90 -1.53
CA GLU A 249 17.55 18.04 -2.16
C GLU A 249 17.55 17.54 -3.61
N ASN A 250 16.67 16.57 -3.90
CA ASN A 250 16.56 15.94 -5.21
C ASN A 250 15.21 16.24 -5.86
N VAL A 251 15.22 16.37 -7.20
CA VAL A 251 14.02 16.56 -8.01
C VAL A 251 13.15 15.30 -8.05
N ILE A 252 13.79 14.13 -8.01
CA ILE A 252 13.18 12.80 -8.02
C ILE A 252 13.53 12.08 -6.73
N THR A 253 12.51 11.53 -6.08
CA THR A 253 12.64 10.79 -4.82
C THR A 253 12.86 9.30 -5.06
N GLY A 254 12.26 8.74 -6.13
CA GLY A 254 12.42 7.32 -6.41
C GLY A 254 11.88 6.87 -7.75
N VAL A 255 12.19 5.60 -8.04
CA VAL A 255 11.71 4.85 -9.22
C VAL A 255 10.93 3.64 -8.75
N ALA A 256 9.64 3.60 -9.06
CA ALA A 256 8.77 2.45 -8.79
C ALA A 256 8.43 1.71 -10.08
N TYR A 257 8.09 0.44 -9.97
CA TYR A 257 7.66 -0.37 -11.13
C TYR A 257 6.59 -1.38 -10.73
N SER A 258 5.74 -1.72 -11.70
CA SER A 258 4.73 -2.77 -11.57
C SER A 258 4.77 -3.67 -12.80
N LYS A 259 4.73 -4.99 -12.56
CA LYS A 259 4.62 -6.04 -13.60
C LYS A 259 3.22 -6.66 -13.62
N ASP A 260 2.31 -6.11 -12.85
CA ASP A 260 0.97 -6.65 -12.64
C ASP A 260 -0.09 -5.88 -13.46
N ASP A 261 0.36 -5.26 -14.55
CA ASP A 261 -0.49 -4.47 -15.41
C ASP A 261 -0.66 -5.16 -16.78
N ALA A 262 -1.83 -4.96 -17.39
CA ALA A 262 -2.10 -5.32 -18.77
C ALA A 262 -2.67 -4.10 -19.50
N LYS A 263 -2.27 -3.94 -20.79
CA LYS A 263 -2.71 -2.87 -21.65
C LYS A 263 -3.84 -3.37 -22.57
N ILE A 264 -4.87 -2.55 -22.70
CA ILE A 264 -5.95 -2.75 -23.68
C ILE A 264 -6.05 -1.49 -24.53
N THR A 265 -6.16 -1.68 -25.86
CA THR A 265 -6.44 -0.60 -26.80
C THR A 265 -7.65 -0.96 -27.62
N LEU A 266 -8.69 -0.13 -27.55
CA LEU A 266 -9.84 -0.15 -28.44
C LEU A 266 -9.52 0.78 -29.61
N GLN A 267 -9.34 0.21 -30.81
CA GLN A 267 -8.97 0.97 -31.99
C GLN A 267 -10.21 1.41 -32.78
N GLY A 268 -10.20 2.63 -33.25
CA GLY A 268 -11.24 3.16 -34.14
C GLY A 268 -12.60 3.34 -33.49
N VAL A 269 -12.64 3.63 -32.20
CA VAL A 269 -13.89 3.97 -31.47
C VAL A 269 -14.49 5.24 -32.06
N LYS A 270 -15.80 5.29 -32.29
CA LYS A 270 -16.47 6.50 -32.77
C LYS A 270 -16.35 7.62 -31.75
N ASP A 271 -15.70 8.74 -32.16
CA ASP A 271 -15.50 9.87 -31.27
C ASP A 271 -16.81 10.67 -31.15
N LYS A 272 -17.45 10.55 -30.00
CA LYS A 272 -18.68 11.28 -29.63
C LYS A 272 -18.82 11.39 -28.11
N PRO A 273 -19.50 12.46 -27.63
CA PRO A 273 -19.75 12.60 -26.21
C PRO A 273 -20.39 11.36 -25.58
N GLY A 274 -19.86 10.92 -24.42
CA GLY A 274 -20.35 9.79 -23.66
C GLY A 274 -19.71 8.44 -23.99
N VAL A 275 -18.83 8.37 -25.00
CA VAL A 275 -18.20 7.08 -25.35
C VAL A 275 -17.30 6.56 -24.23
N ALA A 276 -16.51 7.43 -23.59
CA ALA A 276 -15.68 7.03 -22.46
C ALA A 276 -16.53 6.45 -21.29
N SER A 277 -17.65 7.11 -20.96
CA SER A 277 -18.58 6.59 -19.95
C SER A 277 -19.08 5.18 -20.28
N LYS A 278 -19.37 4.90 -21.55
CA LYS A 278 -19.83 3.59 -22.01
C LYS A 278 -18.74 2.52 -21.93
N ILE A 279 -17.49 2.89 -22.16
CA ILE A 279 -16.33 1.97 -22.03
C ILE A 279 -16.09 1.62 -20.56
N PHE A 280 -16.08 2.62 -19.68
CA PHE A 280 -15.65 2.42 -18.29
C PHE A 280 -16.77 2.00 -17.34
N LYS A 281 -18.06 2.25 -17.65
CA LYS A 281 -19.18 1.81 -16.80
C LYS A 281 -19.18 0.31 -16.55
N PRO A 282 -19.06 -0.59 -17.54
CA PRO A 282 -19.03 -2.03 -17.31
C PRO A 282 -17.82 -2.48 -16.45
N LEU A 283 -16.70 -1.77 -16.54
CA LEU A 283 -15.53 -2.05 -15.69
C LEU A 283 -15.84 -1.69 -14.23
N PHE A 284 -16.45 -0.52 -13.99
CA PHE A 284 -16.94 -0.11 -12.68
C PHE A 284 -17.95 -1.12 -12.11
N ASP A 285 -18.97 -1.51 -12.87
CA ASP A 285 -20.02 -2.46 -12.44
C ASP A 285 -19.41 -3.84 -12.09
N ASN A 286 -18.21 -4.14 -12.57
CA ASN A 286 -17.49 -5.39 -12.33
C ASN A 286 -16.31 -5.26 -11.37
N ASN A 287 -16.14 -4.13 -10.68
CA ASN A 287 -15.05 -3.81 -9.75
C ASN A 287 -13.65 -3.93 -10.39
N ILE A 288 -13.51 -3.60 -11.69
CA ILE A 288 -12.24 -3.58 -12.40
C ILE A 288 -11.65 -2.18 -12.30
N VAL A 289 -10.49 -2.07 -11.66
CA VAL A 289 -9.77 -0.80 -11.52
C VAL A 289 -8.98 -0.50 -12.80
N VAL A 290 -9.17 0.71 -13.31
CA VAL A 290 -8.45 1.24 -14.47
C VAL A 290 -7.43 2.27 -14.01
N ASP A 291 -6.24 2.27 -14.61
CA ASP A 291 -5.18 3.23 -14.26
C ASP A 291 -4.86 4.14 -15.46
N MET A 292 -3.75 3.96 -16.17
CA MET A 292 -3.38 4.85 -17.28
C MET A 292 -4.50 4.86 -18.34
N ILE A 293 -5.03 6.04 -18.67
CA ILE A 293 -6.01 6.21 -19.73
C ILE A 293 -5.46 7.22 -20.73
N VAL A 294 -5.35 6.80 -22.00
CA VAL A 294 -4.89 7.65 -23.10
C VAL A 294 -5.89 7.56 -24.25
N GLN A 295 -6.35 8.69 -24.69
CA GLN A 295 -7.25 8.83 -25.85
C GLN A 295 -6.57 9.69 -26.91
N ASN A 296 -6.47 9.18 -28.15
CA ASN A 296 -5.92 9.91 -29.28
C ASN A 296 -6.98 10.14 -30.34
N ILE A 297 -7.05 11.35 -30.86
CA ILE A 297 -7.97 11.72 -31.94
C ILE A 297 -7.35 11.28 -33.28
N SER A 298 -8.10 10.56 -34.13
CA SER A 298 -7.65 10.21 -35.47
C SER A 298 -7.63 11.42 -36.41
N ALA A 299 -6.88 11.32 -37.50
CA ALA A 299 -6.69 12.42 -38.45
C ALA A 299 -8.00 12.95 -39.09
N ASP A 300 -9.04 12.12 -39.15
CA ASP A 300 -10.35 12.48 -39.71
C ASP A 300 -11.34 13.04 -38.69
N ASN A 301 -10.93 13.17 -37.40
CA ASN A 301 -11.75 13.63 -36.28
C ASN A 301 -13.06 12.83 -36.06
N LYS A 302 -13.17 11.61 -36.58
CA LYS A 302 -14.38 10.78 -36.47
C LYS A 302 -14.20 9.58 -35.57
N LYS A 303 -12.97 9.16 -35.39
CA LYS A 303 -12.59 8.01 -34.60
C LYS A 303 -11.52 8.38 -33.59
N THR A 304 -11.39 7.58 -32.58
CA THR A 304 -10.36 7.70 -31.52
C THR A 304 -9.86 6.31 -31.14
N ASP A 305 -8.60 6.21 -30.76
CA ASP A 305 -8.10 5.02 -30.08
C ASP A 305 -8.12 5.31 -28.57
N VAL A 306 -8.68 4.37 -27.81
CA VAL A 306 -8.72 4.46 -26.34
C VAL A 306 -7.85 3.35 -25.79
N THR A 307 -6.74 3.74 -25.19
CA THR A 307 -5.80 2.82 -24.49
C THR A 307 -5.95 3.01 -22.99
N PHE A 308 -6.03 1.91 -22.26
CA PHE A 308 -6.03 1.93 -20.81
C PHE A 308 -5.32 0.70 -20.24
N THR A 309 -4.90 0.80 -18.98
CA THR A 309 -4.30 -0.31 -18.23
C THR A 309 -5.22 -0.77 -17.11
N ILE A 310 -5.17 -2.07 -16.85
CA ILE A 310 -5.89 -2.77 -15.79
C ILE A 310 -4.93 -3.75 -15.11
N LYS A 311 -5.36 -4.39 -14.02
CA LYS A 311 -4.61 -5.51 -13.46
C LYS A 311 -4.61 -6.69 -14.42
N ARG A 312 -3.48 -7.41 -14.49
CA ARG A 312 -3.27 -8.57 -15.39
C ARG A 312 -4.35 -9.63 -15.20
N ASP A 313 -4.74 -9.91 -13.96
CA ASP A 313 -5.77 -10.89 -13.63
C ASP A 313 -7.15 -10.53 -14.20
N ASP A 314 -7.44 -9.25 -14.41
CA ASP A 314 -8.70 -8.76 -14.95
C ASP A 314 -8.75 -8.79 -16.49
N LEU A 315 -7.64 -9.10 -17.17
CA LEU A 315 -7.52 -8.99 -18.62
C LEU A 315 -8.56 -9.83 -19.36
N LYS A 316 -8.71 -11.10 -18.99
CA LYS A 316 -9.67 -12.01 -19.63
C LYS A 316 -11.11 -11.52 -19.49
N LYS A 317 -11.47 -11.10 -18.28
CA LYS A 317 -12.81 -10.58 -17.98
C LYS A 317 -13.07 -9.28 -18.76
N THR A 318 -12.11 -8.36 -18.77
CA THR A 318 -12.23 -7.09 -19.47
C THR A 318 -12.38 -7.29 -20.99
N LYS A 319 -11.59 -8.20 -21.60
CA LYS A 319 -11.76 -8.52 -23.02
C LYS A 319 -13.18 -9.00 -23.34
N SER A 320 -13.72 -9.93 -22.54
CA SER A 320 -15.08 -10.44 -22.73
C SER A 320 -16.13 -9.33 -22.61
N LEU A 321 -15.99 -8.42 -21.63
CA LEU A 321 -16.90 -7.27 -21.48
C LEU A 321 -16.84 -6.33 -22.69
N MET A 322 -15.64 -6.02 -23.19
CA MET A 322 -15.48 -5.16 -24.36
C MET A 322 -16.01 -5.80 -25.65
N GLU A 323 -15.83 -7.11 -25.84
CA GLU A 323 -16.37 -7.81 -27.00
C GLU A 323 -17.91 -7.75 -27.07
N VAL A 324 -18.61 -7.88 -25.95
CA VAL A 324 -20.07 -7.71 -25.87
C VAL A 324 -20.50 -6.30 -26.32
N LEU A 325 -19.69 -5.29 -26.01
CA LEU A 325 -19.97 -3.89 -26.32
C LEU A 325 -19.54 -3.46 -27.71
N LYS A 326 -18.92 -4.33 -28.51
CA LYS A 326 -18.36 -4.00 -29.81
C LYS A 326 -19.34 -3.31 -30.74
N SER A 327 -20.57 -3.82 -30.83
CA SER A 327 -21.60 -3.25 -31.68
C SER A 327 -22.07 -1.86 -31.22
N GLU A 328 -22.11 -1.62 -29.93
CA GLU A 328 -22.54 -0.34 -29.33
C GLU A 328 -21.47 0.72 -29.44
N LEU A 329 -20.23 0.40 -29.11
CA LEU A 329 -19.07 1.28 -29.13
C LEU A 329 -18.57 1.54 -30.57
N GLY A 330 -18.77 0.56 -31.46
CA GLY A 330 -18.41 0.65 -32.87
C GLY A 330 -16.92 0.76 -33.13
N TYR A 331 -16.10 0.13 -32.28
CA TYR A 331 -14.65 0.07 -32.49
C TYR A 331 -14.29 -1.01 -33.54
N ASP A 332 -13.17 -0.83 -34.22
CA ASP A 332 -12.71 -1.72 -35.28
C ASP A 332 -12.09 -3.00 -34.71
N SER A 333 -11.16 -2.84 -33.77
CA SER A 333 -10.43 -3.94 -33.14
C SER A 333 -10.06 -3.68 -31.68
N ILE A 334 -9.79 -4.78 -30.95
CA ILE A 334 -9.24 -4.75 -29.61
C ILE A 334 -7.85 -5.36 -29.59
N LEU A 335 -6.87 -4.61 -29.12
CA LEU A 335 -5.53 -5.10 -28.84
C LEU A 335 -5.35 -5.25 -27.35
N ALA A 336 -4.76 -6.35 -26.91
CA ALA A 336 -4.50 -6.62 -25.50
C ALA A 336 -3.09 -7.20 -25.36
N ASP A 337 -2.36 -6.68 -24.37
CA ASP A 337 -0.98 -7.07 -24.10
C ASP A 337 -0.77 -7.16 -22.59
N ASP A 338 -0.40 -8.34 -22.10
CA ASP A 338 -0.06 -8.62 -20.70
C ASP A 338 1.45 -8.74 -20.44
N GLN A 339 2.28 -8.59 -21.49
CA GLN A 339 3.72 -8.62 -21.39
C GLN A 339 4.30 -7.20 -21.26
N VAL A 340 3.65 -6.40 -20.45
CA VAL A 340 4.02 -5.00 -20.21
C VAL A 340 4.36 -4.76 -18.73
N SER A 341 5.19 -3.76 -18.52
CA SER A 341 5.53 -3.26 -17.18
C SER A 341 5.43 -1.74 -17.15
N LYS A 342 4.84 -1.24 -16.07
CA LYS A 342 4.80 0.19 -15.79
C LYS A 342 6.04 0.56 -14.98
N VAL A 343 6.80 1.55 -15.45
CA VAL A 343 7.95 2.14 -14.74
C VAL A 343 7.67 3.61 -14.53
N SER A 344 7.85 4.07 -13.31
CA SER A 344 7.46 5.43 -12.92
C SER A 344 8.57 6.09 -12.10
N ILE A 345 8.81 7.36 -12.37
CA ILE A 345 9.55 8.25 -11.46
C ILE A 345 8.56 9.03 -10.61
N VAL A 346 8.92 9.23 -9.35
CA VAL A 346 8.14 9.97 -8.36
C VAL A 346 9.02 11.01 -7.70
N GLY A 347 8.52 12.23 -7.53
CA GLY A 347 9.21 13.31 -6.84
C GLY A 347 8.47 14.63 -6.92
N ALA A 348 8.21 15.27 -5.79
CA ALA A 348 7.56 16.57 -5.71
C ALA A 348 8.37 17.70 -6.40
N GLY A 349 9.69 17.55 -6.49
CA GLY A 349 10.56 18.51 -7.18
C GLY A 349 10.31 18.63 -8.69
N MET A 350 9.56 17.71 -9.31
CA MET A 350 9.27 17.75 -10.75
C MET A 350 8.41 18.95 -11.17
N ILE A 351 7.57 19.46 -10.29
CA ILE A 351 6.66 20.59 -10.55
C ILE A 351 7.40 21.83 -11.07
N THR A 352 8.58 22.06 -10.53
CA THR A 352 9.37 23.29 -10.82
C THR A 352 10.56 23.05 -11.76
N HIS A 353 10.83 21.81 -12.18
CA HIS A 353 12.02 21.45 -12.94
C HIS A 353 11.69 20.97 -14.36
N PRO A 354 11.82 21.84 -15.38
CA PRO A 354 11.67 21.43 -16.76
C PRO A 354 12.75 20.43 -17.18
N GLY A 355 12.43 19.52 -18.09
CA GLY A 355 13.37 18.57 -18.65
C GLY A 355 13.45 17.20 -17.97
N VAL A 356 12.71 16.97 -16.88
CA VAL A 356 12.66 15.66 -16.21
C VAL A 356 12.17 14.57 -17.17
N ALA A 357 11.07 14.82 -17.88
CA ALA A 357 10.54 13.90 -18.90
C ALA A 357 11.56 13.59 -20.00
N TYR A 358 12.26 14.64 -20.50
CA TYR A 358 13.30 14.46 -21.50
C TYR A 358 14.43 13.56 -20.98
N LYS A 359 14.93 13.80 -19.77
CA LYS A 359 15.97 12.96 -19.15
C LYS A 359 15.56 11.49 -19.09
N MET A 360 14.32 11.21 -18.61
CA MET A 360 13.77 9.86 -18.52
C MET A 360 13.68 9.20 -19.89
N PHE A 361 13.09 9.88 -20.88
CA PHE A 361 12.90 9.32 -22.22
C PHE A 361 14.23 9.11 -22.96
N ASN A 362 15.17 10.03 -22.82
CA ASN A 362 16.51 9.90 -23.37
C ASN A 362 17.29 8.73 -22.77
N ALA A 363 17.16 8.51 -21.46
CA ALA A 363 17.76 7.37 -20.78
C ALA A 363 17.23 6.03 -21.33
N LEU A 364 15.91 5.91 -21.49
CA LEU A 364 15.28 4.71 -22.07
C LEU A 364 15.69 4.50 -23.53
N SER A 365 15.69 5.58 -24.33
CA SER A 365 16.13 5.55 -25.73
C SER A 365 17.57 5.09 -25.89
N SER A 366 18.48 5.53 -25.01
CA SER A 366 19.91 5.13 -25.04
C SER A 366 20.12 3.63 -24.85
N LYS A 367 19.13 2.94 -24.28
CA LYS A 367 19.08 1.49 -24.06
C LYS A 367 18.18 0.77 -25.07
N ASN A 368 17.73 1.48 -26.09
CA ASN A 368 16.80 0.95 -27.10
C ASN A 368 15.50 0.37 -26.49
N ILE A 369 15.03 0.96 -25.38
CA ILE A 369 13.79 0.60 -24.71
C ILE A 369 12.66 1.45 -25.27
N ASN A 370 11.71 0.80 -25.96
CA ASN A 370 10.56 1.48 -26.54
C ASN A 370 9.49 1.80 -25.47
N ILE A 371 8.93 3.01 -25.54
CA ILE A 371 7.84 3.46 -24.68
C ILE A 371 6.52 3.24 -25.42
N GLN A 372 5.61 2.50 -24.81
CA GLN A 372 4.30 2.18 -25.40
C GLN A 372 3.20 3.16 -24.99
N VAL A 373 3.23 3.64 -23.74
CA VAL A 373 2.26 4.59 -23.17
C VAL A 373 3.00 5.52 -22.24
N ILE A 374 2.58 6.78 -22.18
CA ILE A 374 3.07 7.78 -21.25
C ILE A 374 1.87 8.35 -20.48
N SER A 375 2.02 8.52 -19.17
CA SER A 375 1.08 9.26 -18.32
C SER A 375 1.85 10.11 -17.34
N THR A 376 1.41 11.33 -17.11
CA THR A 376 2.09 12.29 -16.24
C THR A 376 1.11 12.90 -15.24
N SER A 377 1.59 13.20 -14.04
CA SER A 377 0.96 14.07 -13.06
C SER A 377 1.97 15.09 -12.56
N GLU A 378 1.63 15.89 -11.58
CA GLU A 378 2.52 16.90 -11.00
C GLU A 378 3.78 16.27 -10.38
N ILE A 379 3.63 15.13 -9.72
CA ILE A 379 4.71 14.47 -8.97
C ILE A 379 5.12 13.10 -9.54
N LYS A 380 4.61 12.73 -10.73
CA LYS A 380 4.84 11.40 -11.31
C LYS A 380 4.90 11.45 -12.82
N ILE A 381 5.85 10.70 -13.40
CA ILE A 381 5.85 10.33 -14.83
C ILE A 381 5.93 8.82 -14.90
N SER A 382 4.93 8.23 -15.56
CA SER A 382 4.83 6.78 -15.78
C SER A 382 4.97 6.44 -17.25
N VAL A 383 5.73 5.41 -17.55
CA VAL A 383 5.84 4.83 -18.90
C VAL A 383 5.50 3.35 -18.86
N LEU A 384 4.89 2.87 -19.92
CA LEU A 384 4.69 1.44 -20.15
C LEU A 384 5.76 0.95 -21.13
N VAL A 385 6.46 -0.10 -20.74
CA VAL A 385 7.52 -0.75 -21.53
C VAL A 385 7.28 -2.25 -21.62
N ASP A 386 7.98 -2.97 -22.51
CA ASP A 386 7.95 -4.43 -22.52
C ASP A 386 8.45 -4.98 -21.17
N GLU A 387 7.78 -5.99 -20.62
CA GLU A 387 8.12 -6.55 -19.31
C GLU A 387 9.58 -7.02 -19.21
N LYS A 388 10.12 -7.60 -20.29
CA LYS A 388 11.52 -8.05 -20.36
C LYS A 388 12.53 -6.94 -20.09
N ASN A 389 12.17 -5.69 -20.37
CA ASN A 389 13.04 -4.51 -20.24
C ASN A 389 12.92 -3.83 -18.86
N THR A 390 12.03 -4.32 -17.94
CA THR A 390 11.75 -3.66 -16.66
C THR A 390 13.01 -3.37 -15.86
N LYS A 391 13.87 -4.38 -15.69
CA LYS A 391 15.09 -4.24 -14.88
C LYS A 391 16.03 -3.16 -15.44
N GLU A 392 16.30 -3.22 -16.73
CA GLU A 392 17.19 -2.26 -17.39
C GLU A 392 16.60 -0.85 -17.41
N ALA A 393 15.28 -0.72 -17.60
CA ALA A 393 14.57 0.55 -17.52
C ALA A 393 14.71 1.19 -16.14
N VAL A 394 14.46 0.45 -15.06
CA VAL A 394 14.60 0.93 -13.69
C VAL A 394 16.05 1.37 -13.42
N GLN A 395 17.03 0.57 -13.80
CA GLN A 395 18.45 0.85 -13.56
C GLN A 395 18.95 2.11 -14.28
N VAL A 396 18.62 2.24 -15.58
CA VAL A 396 19.08 3.41 -16.34
C VAL A 396 18.41 4.71 -15.88
N ILE A 397 17.12 4.63 -15.48
CA ILE A 397 16.42 5.77 -14.90
C ILE A 397 17.01 6.14 -13.54
N HIS A 398 17.21 5.17 -12.65
CA HIS A 398 17.82 5.39 -11.34
C HIS A 398 19.19 6.07 -11.47
N GLN A 399 20.01 5.61 -12.42
CA GLN A 399 21.34 6.18 -12.67
C GLN A 399 21.28 7.62 -13.22
N VAL A 400 20.39 7.90 -14.19
CA VAL A 400 20.35 9.24 -14.82
C VAL A 400 19.85 10.33 -13.88
N PHE A 401 19.05 9.94 -12.87
CA PHE A 401 18.61 10.84 -11.80
C PHE A 401 19.52 10.82 -10.57
N GLU A 402 20.65 10.11 -10.64
CA GLU A 402 21.68 10.08 -9.58
C GLU A 402 21.16 9.62 -8.20
N LEU A 403 20.16 8.73 -8.20
CA LEU A 403 19.52 8.25 -6.97
C LEU A 403 20.43 7.32 -6.13
N ASP A 404 21.63 7.06 -6.59
CA ASP A 404 22.72 6.36 -5.90
C ASP A 404 23.71 7.30 -5.19
N LYS A 405 23.53 8.61 -5.28
CA LYS A 405 24.33 9.66 -4.60
C LYS A 405 23.57 10.24 -3.38
#